data_2f16f9ecf32363887b9bfc9987329aef
#
_entry.id   2f16f9ecf32363887b9bfc9987329aef
#
_cell.length_a   1.000
_cell.length_b   1.000
_cell.length_c   1.000
_cell.angle_alpha   90.00
_cell.angle_beta   90.00
_cell.angle_gamma   90.00
#
_symmetry.space_group_name_H-M   'P 1'
#
loop_
_entity.id
_entity.type
_entity.pdbx_description
1 polymer ?
#
loop_
_entity_poly.entity_id
_entity_poly.type
_entity_poly.pdbx_seq_one_letter_code
_entity_poly.pdbx_strand_id
1 'polypeptide(L)'
;KIFLAGLFLFYRGLSNETYRKTIFLPIFASNISSMAKQDYIQANRDWLVSKSQEAGVKEIAKGILYKVIKKGKNDGRHPNMSSVVTVHYTGWTINGKKFDSSRGGVAPAFRLRGLIEGWTIALQQMCVGDKWELYIPAERGYGRFSQPGIPGGSTLIFEVELLAIG
;
A
#
# COMPACT_ATOMS: atom_id res chain seq x y z
N LYS A 1 -26.74 -13.46 -5.07
CA LYS A 1 -27.21 -14.90 -5.04
C LYS A 1 -28.09 -15.28 -6.23
N ILE A 2 -28.81 -14.35 -6.89
CA ILE A 2 -29.72 -14.64 -8.01
C ILE A 2 -28.95 -14.83 -9.34
N PHE A 3 -27.83 -14.15 -9.55
CA PHE A 3 -27.02 -14.24 -10.77
C PHE A 3 -26.31 -15.59 -10.97
N LEU A 4 -25.90 -16.24 -9.89
CA LEU A 4 -25.23 -17.56 -9.94
C LEU A 4 -26.22 -18.70 -10.30
N ALA A 5 -27.48 -18.60 -9.89
CA ALA A 5 -28.49 -19.63 -10.18
C ALA A 5 -28.92 -19.62 -11.65
N GLY A 6 -29.01 -18.45 -12.30
CA GLY A 6 -29.35 -18.31 -13.73
C GLY A 6 -28.27 -18.87 -14.65
N LEU A 7 -26.99 -18.71 -14.28
CA LEU A 7 -25.86 -19.20 -15.04
C LEU A 7 -25.77 -20.76 -14.98
N PHE A 8 -26.13 -21.35 -13.85
CA PHE A 8 -26.10 -22.80 -13.67
C PHE A 8 -27.16 -23.55 -14.51
N LEU A 9 -28.31 -22.91 -14.75
CA LEU A 9 -29.41 -23.49 -15.59
C LEU A 9 -29.08 -23.40 -17.08
N PHE A 10 -28.40 -22.38 -17.55
CA PHE A 10 -27.98 -22.25 -18.95
C PHE A 10 -26.95 -23.32 -19.36
N TYR A 11 -26.20 -23.87 -18.40
CA TYR A 11 -25.10 -24.79 -18.63
C TYR A 11 -25.48 -26.27 -18.68
N ARG A 12 -26.72 -26.63 -18.33
CA ARG A 12 -27.19 -28.04 -18.39
C ARG A 12 -27.35 -28.57 -19.84
N GLY A 13 -27.30 -27.69 -20.85
CA GLY A 13 -27.47 -28.03 -22.26
C GLY A 13 -26.17 -28.21 -23.08
N LEU A 14 -25.00 -27.92 -22.53
CA LEU A 14 -23.74 -28.03 -23.26
C LEU A 14 -23.10 -29.41 -23.03
N SER A 15 -23.26 -30.29 -24.00
CA SER A 15 -22.84 -31.67 -23.96
C SER A 15 -21.36 -31.93 -24.33
N ASN A 16 -20.57 -30.88 -24.65
CA ASN A 16 -19.17 -31.04 -25.06
C ASN A 16 -18.20 -30.73 -23.92
N GLU A 17 -17.64 -31.78 -23.35
CA GLU A 17 -16.68 -31.76 -22.24
C GLU A 17 -15.39 -30.99 -22.59
N THR A 18 -14.99 -31.02 -23.86
CA THR A 18 -13.83 -30.31 -24.38
C THR A 18 -14.04 -28.78 -24.33
N TYR A 19 -15.25 -28.30 -24.68
CA TYR A 19 -15.60 -26.90 -24.63
C TYR A 19 -15.60 -26.36 -23.17
N ARG A 20 -16.08 -27.18 -22.22
CA ARG A 20 -16.07 -26.86 -20.79
C ARG A 20 -14.65 -26.73 -20.25
N LYS A 21 -13.74 -27.65 -20.61
CA LYS A 21 -12.35 -27.65 -20.12
C LYS A 21 -11.47 -26.59 -20.77
N THR A 22 -11.62 -26.37 -22.07
CA THR A 22 -10.68 -25.55 -22.85
C THR A 22 -11.03 -24.05 -22.83
N ILE A 23 -12.30 -23.71 -22.79
CA ILE A 23 -12.74 -22.31 -22.93
C ILE A 23 -13.41 -21.79 -21.67
N PHE A 24 -14.34 -22.55 -21.10
CA PHE A 24 -15.16 -22.07 -20.00
C PHE A 24 -14.44 -22.03 -18.65
N LEU A 25 -13.75 -23.09 -18.25
CA LEU A 25 -13.00 -23.10 -16.99
C LEU A 25 -11.95 -21.97 -16.92
N PRO A 26 -11.13 -21.75 -17.96
CA PRO A 26 -10.17 -20.63 -17.95
C PRO A 26 -10.83 -19.24 -17.86
N ILE A 27 -11.92 -19.00 -18.62
CA ILE A 27 -12.65 -17.73 -18.58
C ILE A 27 -13.29 -17.52 -17.20
N PHE A 28 -13.90 -18.53 -16.64
CA PHE A 28 -14.50 -18.46 -15.31
C PHE A 28 -13.46 -18.23 -14.22
N ALA A 29 -12.34 -18.95 -14.28
CA ALA A 29 -11.21 -18.77 -13.36
C ALA A 29 -10.59 -17.35 -13.48
N SER A 30 -10.45 -16.83 -14.69
CA SER A 30 -9.93 -15.46 -14.91
C SER A 30 -10.88 -14.40 -14.37
N ASN A 31 -12.20 -14.60 -14.52
CA ASN A 31 -13.21 -13.68 -13.96
C ASN A 31 -13.21 -13.68 -12.44
N ILE A 32 -13.13 -14.85 -11.80
CA ILE A 32 -13.02 -14.96 -10.34
C ILE A 32 -11.74 -14.28 -9.84
N SER A 33 -10.61 -14.53 -10.49
CA SER A 33 -9.34 -13.89 -10.13
C SER A 33 -9.39 -12.36 -10.29
N SER A 34 -10.03 -11.87 -11.35
CA SER A 34 -10.23 -10.44 -11.57
C SER A 34 -11.13 -9.81 -10.50
N MET A 35 -12.24 -10.47 -10.15
CA MET A 35 -13.14 -10.04 -9.07
C MET A 35 -12.42 -9.99 -7.73
N ALA A 36 -11.69 -11.05 -7.36
CA ALA A 36 -10.93 -11.10 -6.12
C ALA A 36 -9.88 -9.99 -6.03
N LYS A 37 -9.21 -9.67 -7.16
CA LYS A 37 -8.27 -8.54 -7.24
C LYS A 37 -8.96 -7.19 -7.06
N GLN A 38 -10.14 -7.01 -7.65
CA GLN A 38 -10.90 -5.78 -7.53
C GLN A 38 -11.42 -5.58 -6.10
N ASP A 39 -11.90 -6.65 -5.47
CA ASP A 39 -12.34 -6.65 -4.07
C ASP A 39 -11.17 -6.28 -3.13
N TYR A 40 -9.97 -6.81 -3.40
CA TYR A 40 -8.78 -6.47 -2.64
C TYR A 40 -8.43 -4.98 -2.75
N ILE A 41 -8.46 -4.41 -3.96
CA ILE A 41 -8.19 -2.98 -4.18
C ILE A 41 -9.23 -2.13 -3.46
N GLN A 42 -10.50 -2.50 -3.54
CA GLN A 42 -11.56 -1.77 -2.86
C GLN A 42 -11.41 -1.82 -1.34
N ALA A 43 -11.11 -3.00 -0.78
CA ALA A 43 -10.86 -3.14 0.65
C ALA A 43 -9.70 -2.26 1.15
N ASN A 44 -8.63 -2.10 0.34
CA ASN A 44 -7.52 -1.20 0.66
C ASN A 44 -7.94 0.28 0.68
N ARG A 45 -8.81 0.68 -0.24
CA ARG A 45 -9.37 2.05 -0.29
C ARG A 45 -10.26 2.31 0.91
N ASP A 46 -11.19 1.40 1.19
CA ASP A 46 -12.13 1.52 2.32
C ASP A 46 -11.38 1.58 3.65
N TRP A 47 -10.31 0.78 3.79
CA TRP A 47 -9.44 0.80 4.95
C TRP A 47 -8.78 2.19 5.13
N LEU A 48 -8.27 2.78 4.04
CA LEU A 48 -7.63 4.11 4.08
C LEU A 48 -8.64 5.21 4.45
N VAL A 49 -9.87 5.14 3.92
CA VAL A 49 -10.96 6.05 4.29
C VAL A 49 -11.28 5.91 5.78
N SER A 50 -11.42 4.68 6.29
CA SER A 50 -11.63 4.45 7.72
C SER A 50 -10.48 5.00 8.57
N LYS A 51 -9.23 4.80 8.14
CA LYS A 51 -8.04 5.30 8.83
C LYS A 51 -8.00 6.83 8.90
N SER A 52 -8.50 7.53 7.88
CA SER A 52 -8.56 8.99 7.87
C SER A 52 -9.46 9.59 8.96
N GLN A 53 -10.41 8.79 9.49
CA GLN A 53 -11.33 9.21 10.56
C GLN A 53 -10.78 8.94 11.96
N GLU A 54 -9.63 8.29 12.08
CA GLU A 54 -9.05 7.99 13.40
C GLU A 54 -8.43 9.24 14.04
N ALA A 55 -8.57 9.34 15.36
CA ALA A 55 -8.03 10.45 16.14
C ALA A 55 -6.49 10.53 15.98
N GLY A 56 -5.99 11.72 15.67
CA GLY A 56 -4.56 12.00 15.49
C GLY A 56 -4.02 11.67 14.09
N VAL A 57 -4.83 11.09 13.21
CA VAL A 57 -4.50 10.91 11.79
C VAL A 57 -4.84 12.19 11.02
N LYS A 58 -3.94 12.61 10.16
CA LYS A 58 -4.06 13.79 9.30
C LYS A 58 -3.65 13.47 7.88
N GLU A 59 -4.16 14.21 6.91
CA GLU A 59 -3.69 14.15 5.53
C GLU A 59 -2.55 15.17 5.31
N ILE A 60 -1.51 14.76 4.58
CA ILE A 60 -0.44 15.65 4.11
C ILE A 60 -0.86 16.23 2.76
N ALA A 61 -0.98 15.38 1.76
CA ALA A 61 -1.37 15.71 0.39
C ALA A 61 -1.70 14.43 -0.40
N LYS A 62 -2.51 14.56 -1.43
CA LYS A 62 -2.78 13.49 -2.42
C LYS A 62 -3.27 12.17 -1.79
N GLY A 63 -4.02 12.24 -0.69
CA GLY A 63 -4.54 11.09 0.03
C GLY A 63 -3.51 10.37 0.91
N ILE A 64 -2.30 10.91 1.07
CA ILE A 64 -1.29 10.37 1.98
C ILE A 64 -1.64 10.81 3.39
N LEU A 65 -1.88 9.83 4.28
CA LEU A 65 -2.20 10.10 5.67
C LEU A 65 -0.99 9.83 6.56
N TYR A 66 -0.95 10.48 7.72
CA TYR A 66 0.08 10.26 8.73
C TYR A 66 -0.44 10.44 10.15
N LYS A 67 0.27 9.81 11.08
CA LYS A 67 0.10 10.00 12.52
C LYS A 67 1.46 10.22 13.14
N VAL A 68 1.63 11.31 13.90
CA VAL A 68 2.86 11.57 14.63
C VAL A 68 2.93 10.68 15.85
N ILE A 69 3.94 9.81 15.91
CA ILE A 69 4.22 8.93 17.07
C ILE A 69 5.17 9.63 18.04
N LYS A 70 6.21 10.29 17.50
CA LYS A 70 7.18 11.07 18.26
C LYS A 70 7.57 12.31 17.48
N LYS A 71 7.67 13.45 18.15
CA LYS A 71 8.24 14.68 17.59
C LYS A 71 9.73 14.72 17.85
N GLY A 72 10.49 15.07 16.81
CA GLY A 72 11.92 15.31 16.85
C GLY A 72 12.27 16.73 17.29
N LYS A 73 13.49 17.11 16.93
CA LYS A 73 14.01 18.46 17.19
C LYS A 73 13.40 19.43 16.20
N ASN A 74 12.37 20.05 16.41
CA ASN A 74 11.74 21.01 15.48
C ASN A 74 12.66 22.24 15.23
N ASP A 75 13.81 22.00 14.59
CA ASP A 75 14.84 23.02 14.25
C ASP A 75 14.58 23.69 12.90
N GLY A 76 13.42 23.43 12.30
CA GLY A 76 13.02 23.99 11.01
C GLY A 76 13.73 23.38 9.79
N ARG A 77 14.59 22.37 9.98
CA ARG A 77 15.27 21.70 8.87
C ARG A 77 14.48 20.48 8.41
N HIS A 78 14.10 20.51 7.14
CA HIS A 78 13.40 19.43 6.47
C HIS A 78 14.20 18.92 5.28
N PRO A 79 14.10 17.63 4.92
CA PRO A 79 14.68 17.13 3.68
C PRO A 79 14.08 17.83 2.46
N ASN A 80 14.87 17.97 1.42
CA ASN A 80 14.42 18.38 0.09
C ASN A 80 14.69 17.26 -0.93
N MET A 81 14.26 17.44 -2.18
CA MET A 81 14.37 16.40 -3.22
C MET A 81 15.79 15.92 -3.51
N SER A 82 16.82 16.71 -3.20
CA SER A 82 18.23 16.35 -3.39
C SER A 82 18.86 15.71 -2.15
N SER A 83 18.19 15.77 -1.01
CA SER A 83 18.70 15.25 0.27
C SER A 83 18.91 13.73 0.25
N VAL A 84 19.87 13.30 1.04
CA VAL A 84 20.02 11.91 1.47
C VAL A 84 19.45 11.80 2.88
N VAL A 85 18.51 10.90 3.10
CA VAL A 85 17.87 10.70 4.41
C VAL A 85 18.30 9.36 5.01
N THR A 86 18.70 9.37 6.28
CA THR A 86 18.94 8.15 7.05
C THR A 86 17.72 7.88 7.91
N VAL A 87 17.13 6.69 7.78
CA VAL A 87 15.86 6.35 8.44
C VAL A 87 15.89 4.95 9.03
N HIS A 88 15.14 4.75 10.11
CA HIS A 88 14.62 3.43 10.43
C HIS A 88 13.17 3.34 10.02
N TYR A 89 12.78 2.17 9.51
CA TYR A 89 11.39 1.93 9.10
C TYR A 89 10.97 0.47 9.28
N THR A 90 9.67 0.27 9.31
CA THR A 90 9.02 -1.02 9.11
C THR A 90 7.78 -0.81 8.25
N GLY A 91 7.53 -1.71 7.29
CA GLY A 91 6.41 -1.63 6.36
C GLY A 91 5.48 -2.83 6.47
N TRP A 92 4.16 -2.56 6.43
CA TRP A 92 3.09 -3.57 6.46
C TRP A 92 2.02 -3.29 5.40
N THR A 93 1.33 -4.33 5.01
CA THR A 93 0.04 -4.24 4.30
C THR A 93 -1.10 -4.11 5.30
N ILE A 94 -2.32 -3.76 4.84
CA ILE A 94 -3.48 -3.51 5.72
C ILE A 94 -3.91 -4.73 6.57
N ASN A 95 -3.51 -5.94 6.18
CA ASN A 95 -3.76 -7.17 6.93
C ASN A 95 -2.68 -7.46 8.00
N GLY A 96 -1.79 -6.50 8.26
CA GLY A 96 -0.73 -6.61 9.27
C GLY A 96 0.48 -7.43 8.83
N LYS A 97 0.53 -7.92 7.57
CA LYS A 97 1.69 -8.65 7.07
C LYS A 97 2.86 -7.68 6.86
N LYS A 98 3.93 -7.88 7.62
CA LYS A 98 5.20 -7.18 7.43
C LYS A 98 5.85 -7.63 6.13
N PHE A 99 6.24 -6.68 5.27
CA PHE A 99 6.93 -6.97 4.02
C PHE A 99 8.38 -6.50 4.01
N ASP A 100 8.73 -5.49 4.82
CA ASP A 100 10.10 -4.98 4.90
C ASP A 100 10.36 -4.29 6.24
N SER A 101 11.64 -4.25 6.68
CA SER A 101 12.05 -3.52 7.88
C SER A 101 13.56 -3.32 7.89
N SER A 102 14.02 -2.16 8.34
CA SER A 102 15.42 -1.88 8.65
C SER A 102 15.75 -2.09 10.15
N ARG A 103 14.74 -2.38 10.97
CA ARG A 103 14.94 -2.55 12.41
C ARG A 103 15.67 -3.85 12.72
N GLY A 104 16.67 -3.77 13.61
CA GLY A 104 17.59 -4.88 13.92
C GLY A 104 18.88 -4.86 13.13
N GLY A 105 19.05 -3.91 12.20
CA GLY A 105 20.27 -3.67 11.43
C GLY A 105 20.71 -2.20 11.44
N VAL A 106 21.63 -1.87 10.56
CA VAL A 106 22.09 -0.49 10.34
C VAL A 106 20.99 0.29 9.62
N ALA A 107 20.75 1.52 10.06
CA ALA A 107 19.80 2.42 9.41
C ALA A 107 20.24 2.75 7.97
N PRO A 108 19.46 2.42 6.95
CA PRO A 108 19.84 2.72 5.56
C PRO A 108 19.74 4.22 5.26
N ALA A 109 20.57 4.65 4.31
CA ALA A 109 20.54 5.99 3.75
C ALA A 109 20.00 5.95 2.32
N PHE A 110 19.01 6.80 2.03
CA PHE A 110 18.34 6.86 0.73
C PHE A 110 18.38 8.25 0.14
N ARG A 111 18.58 8.34 -1.18
CA ARG A 111 18.30 9.58 -1.91
C ARG A 111 16.79 9.80 -1.99
N LEU A 112 16.29 10.92 -1.50
CA LEU A 112 14.85 11.18 -1.38
C LEU A 112 14.12 11.03 -2.71
N ARG A 113 14.67 11.57 -3.80
CA ARG A 113 14.09 11.49 -5.16
C ARG A 113 13.97 10.07 -5.73
N GLY A 114 14.62 9.07 -5.13
CA GLY A 114 14.58 7.67 -5.57
C GLY A 114 13.54 6.83 -4.84
N LEU A 115 12.81 7.42 -3.89
CA LEU A 115 11.79 6.73 -3.09
C LEU A 115 10.41 6.82 -3.74
N ILE A 116 9.47 6.00 -3.26
CA ILE A 116 8.06 6.11 -3.65
C ILE A 116 7.50 7.50 -3.31
N GLU A 117 6.54 7.98 -4.10
CA GLU A 117 6.00 9.35 -3.96
C GLU A 117 5.50 9.63 -2.54
N GLY A 118 4.84 8.66 -1.90
CA GLY A 118 4.36 8.80 -0.52
C GLY A 118 5.45 9.11 0.47
N TRP A 119 6.60 8.46 0.39
CA TRP A 119 7.77 8.75 1.22
C TRP A 119 8.39 10.10 0.90
N THR A 120 8.53 10.40 -0.39
CA THR A 120 9.10 11.67 -0.83
C THR A 120 8.31 12.87 -0.29
N ILE A 121 6.99 12.80 -0.33
CA ILE A 121 6.11 13.87 0.20
C ILE A 121 6.19 13.92 1.73
N ALA A 122 6.09 12.79 2.41
CA ALA A 122 6.04 12.73 3.87
C ALA A 122 7.36 13.18 4.52
N LEU A 123 8.50 12.67 4.06
CA LEU A 123 9.80 12.99 4.63
C LEU A 123 10.16 14.47 4.50
N GLN A 124 9.68 15.18 3.48
CA GLN A 124 9.86 16.62 3.34
C GLN A 124 9.10 17.45 4.40
N GLN A 125 8.19 16.83 5.16
CA GLN A 125 7.47 17.46 6.27
C GLN A 125 8.04 17.05 7.63
N MET A 126 8.95 16.06 7.67
CA MET A 126 9.56 15.56 8.90
C MET A 126 10.83 16.32 9.25
N CYS A 127 11.10 16.47 10.57
CA CYS A 127 12.37 16.91 11.13
C CYS A 127 13.16 15.71 11.66
N VAL A 128 14.48 15.89 11.84
CA VAL A 128 15.32 14.87 12.47
C VAL A 128 14.81 14.51 13.87
N GLY A 129 14.65 13.23 14.13
CA GLY A 129 14.09 12.66 15.36
C GLY A 129 12.58 12.45 15.34
N ASP A 130 11.87 12.92 14.28
CA ASP A 130 10.47 12.59 14.09
C ASP A 130 10.30 11.08 13.82
N LYS A 131 9.24 10.53 14.39
CA LYS A 131 8.76 9.18 14.10
C LYS A 131 7.29 9.27 13.76
N TRP A 132 6.94 8.89 12.55
CA TRP A 132 5.58 8.96 12.03
C TRP A 132 5.11 7.58 11.57
N GLU A 133 3.83 7.35 11.68
CA GLU A 133 3.15 6.28 10.95
C GLU A 133 2.53 6.88 9.71
N LEU A 134 2.86 6.32 8.53
CA LEU A 134 2.41 6.77 7.23
C LEU A 134 1.44 5.76 6.65
N TYR A 135 0.38 6.24 6.00
CA TYR A 135 -0.59 5.43 5.29
C TYR A 135 -0.65 5.93 3.85
N ILE A 136 -0.09 5.15 2.94
CA ILE A 136 0.19 5.57 1.57
C ILE A 136 -0.75 4.81 0.64
N PRO A 137 -1.66 5.50 -0.10
CA PRO A 137 -2.50 4.86 -1.08
C PRO A 137 -1.65 4.21 -2.18
N ALA A 138 -2.16 3.16 -2.80
CA ALA A 138 -1.43 2.41 -3.81
C ALA A 138 -0.85 3.29 -4.92
N GLU A 139 -1.59 4.30 -5.34
CA GLU A 139 -1.22 5.24 -6.41
C GLU A 139 0.01 6.09 -6.08
N ARG A 140 0.37 6.21 -4.78
CA ARG A 140 1.55 6.92 -4.27
C ARG A 140 2.64 5.99 -3.76
N GLY A 141 2.40 4.68 -3.88
CA GLY A 141 3.32 3.59 -3.58
C GLY A 141 3.71 2.84 -4.85
N TYR A 142 3.31 1.57 -4.94
CA TYR A 142 3.65 0.69 -6.08
C TYR A 142 2.52 0.54 -7.11
N GLY A 143 1.42 1.27 -6.96
CA GLY A 143 0.29 1.24 -7.88
C GLY A 143 -0.36 -0.13 -8.02
N ARG A 144 -0.63 -0.53 -9.24
CA ARG A 144 -1.25 -1.83 -9.56
C ARG A 144 -0.24 -2.97 -9.70
N PHE A 145 1.05 -2.69 -9.59
CA PHE A 145 2.12 -3.67 -9.72
C PHE A 145 2.39 -4.36 -8.40
N SER A 146 2.48 -5.69 -8.43
CA SER A 146 2.86 -6.47 -7.25
C SER A 146 4.38 -6.39 -7.03
N GLN A 147 4.78 -6.32 -5.76
CA GLN A 147 6.15 -6.46 -5.31
C GLN A 147 6.27 -7.70 -4.41
N PRO A 148 7.46 -8.19 -4.10
CA PRO A 148 7.62 -9.27 -3.15
C PRO A 148 6.90 -8.97 -1.82
N GLY A 149 5.90 -9.76 -1.48
CA GLY A 149 5.09 -9.60 -0.27
C GLY A 149 4.01 -8.50 -0.31
N ILE A 150 3.90 -7.74 -1.43
CA ILE A 150 2.94 -6.64 -1.58
C ILE A 150 2.09 -6.88 -2.84
N PRO A 151 0.83 -7.30 -2.73
CA PRO A 151 -0.07 -7.39 -3.87
C PRO A 151 -0.29 -6.02 -4.54
N GLY A 152 -0.51 -6.00 -5.86
CA GLY A 152 -0.84 -4.78 -6.58
C GLY A 152 -2.14 -4.15 -6.07
N GLY A 153 -2.16 -2.84 -5.89
CA GLY A 153 -3.29 -2.11 -5.31
C GLY A 153 -3.28 -2.03 -3.78
N SER A 154 -2.18 -2.43 -3.12
CA SER A 154 -2.02 -2.33 -1.68
C SER A 154 -1.85 -0.89 -1.22
N THR A 155 -2.60 -0.49 -0.21
CA THR A 155 -2.25 0.60 0.70
C THR A 155 -1.07 0.15 1.55
N LEU A 156 -0.06 1.01 1.68
CA LEU A 156 1.15 0.72 2.44
C LEU A 156 1.11 1.44 3.78
N ILE A 157 1.43 0.71 4.84
CA ILE A 157 1.58 1.26 6.18
C ILE A 157 3.08 1.24 6.50
N PHE A 158 3.63 2.38 6.92
CA PHE A 158 5.01 2.46 7.36
C PHE A 158 5.13 3.18 8.69
N GLU A 159 5.83 2.61 9.62
CA GLU A 159 6.44 3.37 10.70
C GLU A 159 7.81 3.85 10.21
N VAL A 160 8.04 5.16 10.20
CA VAL A 160 9.30 5.78 9.73
C VAL A 160 9.85 6.69 10.81
N GLU A 161 11.14 6.57 11.09
CA GLU A 161 11.89 7.44 11.98
C GLU A 161 13.03 8.10 11.21
N LEU A 162 13.01 9.44 11.10
CA LEU A 162 14.04 10.22 10.42
C LEU A 162 15.21 10.49 11.36
N LEU A 163 16.37 9.92 11.06
CA LEU A 163 17.55 9.98 11.93
C LEU A 163 18.54 11.06 11.52
N ALA A 164 18.73 11.27 10.21
CA ALA A 164 19.65 12.28 9.69
C ALA A 164 19.22 12.78 8.30
N ILE A 165 19.69 13.99 7.97
CA ILE A 165 19.56 14.65 6.67
C ILE A 165 20.96 15.02 6.21
N GLY A 166 21.36 14.55 5.01
CA GLY A 166 22.60 14.84 4.31
C GLY A 166 22.38 15.49 2.94
#